data_815a0953fa9631078b62d9fa3df006d0
#
_entry.id   815a0953fa9631078b62d9fa3df006d0
#
_cell.length_a   1.000
_cell.length_b   1.000
_cell.length_c   1.000
_cell.angle_alpha   90.00
_cell.angle_beta   90.00
_cell.angle_gamma   90.00
#
_symmetry.space_group_name_H-M   'P 1'
#
loop_
_entity.id
_entity.type
_entity.pdbx_description
1 polymer ?
#
loop_
_entity_poly.entity_id
_entity_poly.type
_entity_poly.pdbx_seq_one_letter_code
_entity_poly.pdbx_strand_id
1 'polypeptide(L)'
;RGAESPLEFQRQRTKLISALVRLDADILGLMELENTPGVSPEADLAAGLNDVLGDGTYAPIDAGTVGDDVIRVGMIYKPGSVTPVGAPQIVDYGDGRNRASLAQTFRHNTTGEVFSVVVNHFKSKGCDEATGPDLDQGDGQGCWNATRVAAAHQLVAAMDELGHGDGDWLVIGDLNSYDHEDPIDVFRDSGFEDLIRRFEGPDAYGYVFDGQWGYLDHALASASLAEQVTGAASYHINADEPNVLDYNTNFKSDDQIEYLYSPDEFRTSDHDPVVVGLDLGSGLGKVEADPHELWPPNH
;
A
#
# COMPACT_ATOMS: atom_id res chain seq x y z
N ARG A 1 -5.45 12.25 -5.59
CA ARG A 1 -5.56 13.71 -5.63
C ARG A 1 -5.78 14.25 -4.22
N GLY A 2 -5.05 15.29 -3.80
CA GLY A 2 -5.23 15.95 -2.50
C GLY A 2 -6.53 16.75 -2.42
N ALA A 3 -7.00 17.01 -1.20
CA ALA A 3 -8.14 17.86 -0.94
C ALA A 3 -7.79 19.35 -1.21
N GLU A 4 -8.65 20.06 -1.92
CA GLU A 4 -8.45 21.46 -2.30
C GLU A 4 -9.16 22.46 -1.37
N SER A 5 -9.95 21.96 -0.43
CA SER A 5 -10.70 22.78 0.52
C SER A 5 -10.83 22.09 1.87
N PRO A 6 -11.13 22.83 2.96
CA PRO A 6 -11.41 22.22 4.27
C PRO A 6 -12.57 21.23 4.24
N LEU A 7 -13.57 21.44 3.38
CA LEU A 7 -14.69 20.52 3.22
C LEU A 7 -14.24 19.20 2.60
N GLU A 8 -13.46 19.26 1.51
CA GLU A 8 -12.91 18.07 0.87
C GLU A 8 -11.97 17.31 1.80
N PHE A 9 -11.10 18.00 2.53
CA PHE A 9 -10.22 17.38 3.52
C PHE A 9 -11.02 16.63 4.60
N GLN A 10 -12.06 17.24 5.14
CA GLN A 10 -12.90 16.58 6.13
C GLN A 10 -13.59 15.33 5.55
N ARG A 11 -14.10 15.41 4.33
CA ARG A 11 -14.74 14.29 3.63
C ARG A 11 -13.73 13.15 3.36
N GLN A 12 -12.55 13.49 2.81
CA GLN A 12 -11.47 12.55 2.56
C GLN A 12 -11.06 11.83 3.84
N ARG A 13 -10.75 12.60 4.89
CA ARG A 13 -10.35 12.07 6.19
C ARG A 13 -11.41 11.13 6.78
N THR A 14 -12.68 11.50 6.70
CA THR A 14 -13.77 10.67 7.23
C THR A 14 -13.86 9.33 6.50
N LYS A 15 -13.81 9.33 5.17
CA LYS A 15 -13.82 8.11 4.36
C LYS A 15 -12.61 7.23 4.64
N LEU A 16 -11.40 7.83 4.69
CA LEU A 16 -10.16 7.11 5.01
C LEU A 16 -10.24 6.44 6.38
N ILE A 17 -10.68 7.14 7.40
CA ILE A 17 -10.83 6.56 8.74
C ILE A 17 -11.87 5.43 8.72
N SER A 18 -13.01 5.60 8.02
CA SER A 18 -14.00 4.53 7.87
C SER A 18 -13.39 3.28 7.22
N ALA A 19 -12.62 3.44 6.14
CA ALA A 19 -11.94 2.34 5.45
C ALA A 19 -10.90 1.66 6.35
N LEU A 20 -10.05 2.44 7.02
CA LEU A 20 -8.98 1.90 7.85
C LEU A 20 -9.50 1.21 9.12
N VAL A 21 -10.60 1.70 9.70
CA VAL A 21 -11.31 1.02 10.82
C VAL A 21 -11.84 -0.35 10.38
N ARG A 22 -12.39 -0.44 9.16
CA ARG A 22 -12.89 -1.70 8.60
C ARG A 22 -11.77 -2.70 8.28
N LEU A 23 -10.65 -2.21 7.77
CA LEU A 23 -9.47 -3.04 7.50
C LEU A 23 -8.89 -3.64 8.78
N ASP A 24 -8.93 -2.90 9.88
CA ASP A 24 -8.44 -3.31 11.21
C ASP A 24 -7.04 -3.96 11.22
N ALA A 25 -6.21 -3.64 10.22
CA ALA A 25 -4.89 -4.23 10.03
C ALA A 25 -3.92 -3.81 11.14
N ASP A 26 -2.98 -4.68 11.50
CA ASP A 26 -1.97 -4.40 12.53
C ASP A 26 -0.85 -3.48 12.04
N ILE A 27 -0.60 -3.49 10.72
CA ILE A 27 0.34 -2.58 10.04
C ILE A 27 -0.35 -2.09 8.77
N LEU A 28 -0.28 -0.78 8.53
CA LEU A 28 -0.84 -0.13 7.35
C LEU A 28 0.27 0.61 6.61
N GLY A 29 0.57 0.17 5.39
CA GLY A 29 1.38 0.91 4.43
C GLY A 29 0.52 1.95 3.73
N LEU A 30 1.00 3.18 3.64
CA LEU A 30 0.28 4.32 3.10
C LEU A 30 1.07 4.93 1.93
N MET A 31 0.40 5.25 0.84
CA MET A 31 0.94 5.94 -0.31
C MET A 31 0.24 7.30 -0.51
N GLU A 32 0.82 8.14 -1.35
CA GLU A 32 0.30 9.47 -1.71
C GLU A 32 0.07 10.41 -0.51
N LEU A 33 0.83 10.22 0.56
CA LEU A 33 0.81 11.14 1.69
C LEU A 33 1.45 12.48 1.31
N GLU A 34 0.85 13.58 1.74
CA GLU A 34 1.44 14.90 1.57
C GLU A 34 2.84 14.97 2.19
N ASN A 35 3.81 15.51 1.46
CA ASN A 35 5.21 15.64 1.90
C ASN A 35 5.61 17.08 2.19
N THR A 36 4.73 17.86 2.82
CA THR A 36 5.02 19.22 3.25
C THR A 36 5.80 19.20 4.58
N PRO A 37 6.92 19.91 4.71
CA PRO A 37 7.68 19.97 5.94
C PRO A 37 6.83 20.39 7.15
N GLY A 38 6.88 19.61 8.22
CA GLY A 38 6.11 19.85 9.45
C GLY A 38 4.66 19.34 9.42
N VAL A 39 4.25 18.68 8.34
CA VAL A 39 2.96 17.97 8.25
C VAL A 39 3.21 16.47 8.35
N SER A 40 2.43 15.79 9.18
CA SER A 40 2.49 14.33 9.34
C SER A 40 1.09 13.74 9.13
N PRO A 41 0.73 13.40 7.88
CA PRO A 41 -0.56 12.80 7.57
C PRO A 41 -0.79 11.47 8.33
N GLU A 42 0.26 10.67 8.53
CA GLU A 42 0.17 9.43 9.28
C GLU A 42 -0.16 9.67 10.76
N ALA A 43 0.32 10.76 11.35
CA ALA A 43 -0.05 11.12 12.72
C ALA A 43 -1.51 11.58 12.81
N ASP A 44 -2.01 12.32 11.82
CA ASP A 44 -3.42 12.71 11.74
C ASP A 44 -4.35 11.48 11.56
N LEU A 45 -3.96 10.55 10.68
CA LEU A 45 -4.72 9.30 10.50
C LEU A 45 -4.70 8.44 11.76
N ALA A 46 -3.54 8.26 12.40
CA ALA A 46 -3.45 7.53 13.67
C ALA A 46 -4.31 8.18 14.77
N ALA A 47 -4.30 9.52 14.87
CA ALA A 47 -5.16 10.23 15.81
C ALA A 47 -6.65 9.99 15.51
N GLY A 48 -7.06 10.09 14.24
CA GLY A 48 -8.45 9.84 13.84
C GLY A 48 -8.90 8.40 14.09
N LEU A 49 -8.03 7.42 13.91
CA LEU A 49 -8.30 6.02 14.26
C LEU A 49 -8.42 5.85 15.77
N ASN A 50 -7.54 6.49 16.54
CA ASN A 50 -7.59 6.44 18.01
C ASN A 50 -8.84 7.11 18.58
N ASP A 51 -9.36 8.16 17.94
CA ASP A 51 -10.64 8.79 18.31
C ASP A 51 -11.82 7.79 18.22
N VAL A 52 -11.74 6.83 17.29
CA VAL A 52 -12.82 5.83 17.06
C VAL A 52 -12.60 4.56 17.86
N LEU A 53 -11.36 4.04 17.88
CA LEU A 53 -11.02 2.70 18.40
C LEU A 53 -10.50 2.72 19.84
N GLY A 54 -10.13 3.89 20.34
CA GLY A 54 -9.54 4.11 21.66
C GLY A 54 -8.07 4.57 21.59
N ASP A 55 -7.70 5.36 22.60
CA ASP A 55 -6.36 5.96 22.69
C ASP A 55 -5.25 4.90 22.60
N GLY A 56 -4.25 5.16 21.74
CA GLY A 56 -3.07 4.33 21.60
C GLY A 56 -3.27 3.04 20.81
N THR A 57 -4.43 2.87 20.14
CA THR A 57 -4.67 1.72 19.25
C THR A 57 -3.70 1.74 18.07
N TYR A 58 -3.47 2.91 17.46
CA TYR A 58 -2.51 3.08 16.37
C TYR A 58 -1.43 4.13 16.70
N ALA A 59 -0.25 3.93 16.15
CA ALA A 59 0.87 4.86 16.20
C ALA A 59 1.52 5.01 14.80
N PRO A 60 2.02 6.20 14.44
CA PRO A 60 2.78 6.38 13.20
C PRO A 60 4.21 5.87 13.36
N ILE A 61 4.83 5.44 12.24
CA ILE A 61 6.28 5.31 12.15
C ILE A 61 6.86 6.69 11.84
N ASP A 62 7.69 7.21 12.73
CA ASP A 62 8.42 8.47 12.51
C ASP A 62 9.66 8.18 11.66
N ALA A 63 9.54 8.37 10.36
CA ALA A 63 10.63 8.19 9.42
C ALA A 63 11.35 9.50 9.07
N GLY A 64 10.94 10.62 9.64
CA GLY A 64 11.45 11.93 9.27
C GLY A 64 11.08 12.30 7.83
N THR A 65 12.09 12.73 7.05
CA THR A 65 11.88 13.09 5.63
C THR A 65 11.97 11.83 4.77
N VAL A 66 10.95 11.54 3.97
CA VAL A 66 10.90 10.42 3.02
C VAL A 66 10.89 10.95 1.60
N GLY A 67 12.05 10.99 0.95
CA GLY A 67 12.20 11.54 -0.39
C GLY A 67 11.93 13.05 -0.49
N ASP A 68 11.91 13.56 -1.71
CA ASP A 68 11.78 14.97 -2.06
C ASP A 68 10.58 15.29 -2.98
N ASP A 69 9.79 14.28 -3.37
CA ASP A 69 8.55 14.49 -4.13
C ASP A 69 7.47 15.16 -3.24
N VAL A 70 6.46 15.75 -3.85
CA VAL A 70 5.31 16.38 -3.16
C VAL A 70 4.44 15.38 -2.42
N ILE A 71 4.55 14.10 -2.76
CA ILE A 71 3.91 12.98 -2.08
C ILE A 71 4.96 11.94 -1.66
N ARG A 72 4.65 11.21 -0.61
CA ARG A 72 5.52 10.17 -0.05
C ARG A 72 4.76 8.95 0.43
N VAL A 73 5.48 7.92 0.78
CA VAL A 73 4.94 6.77 1.51
C VAL A 73 5.06 6.99 3.02
N GLY A 74 4.31 6.23 3.79
CA GLY A 74 4.34 6.23 5.25
C GLY A 74 3.80 4.93 5.81
N MET A 75 3.79 4.83 7.13
CA MET A 75 3.35 3.62 7.83
C MET A 75 2.74 3.96 9.19
N ILE A 76 1.64 3.29 9.53
CA ILE A 76 1.08 3.28 10.89
C ILE A 76 0.91 1.83 11.35
N TYR A 77 0.92 1.60 12.65
CA TYR A 77 0.86 0.25 13.22
C TYR A 77 0.12 0.22 14.56
N LYS A 78 -0.31 -0.96 14.99
CA LYS A 78 -0.88 -1.21 16.32
C LYS A 78 0.22 -1.59 17.31
N PRO A 79 0.57 -0.74 18.29
CA PRO A 79 1.56 -1.08 19.33
C PRO A 79 1.17 -2.28 20.19
N GLY A 80 -0.12 -2.63 20.23
CA GLY A 80 -0.60 -3.83 20.92
C GLY A 80 -0.20 -5.13 20.26
N SER A 81 -0.06 -5.12 18.92
CA SER A 81 0.22 -6.31 18.08
C SER A 81 1.69 -6.46 17.75
N VAL A 82 2.35 -5.36 17.37
CA VAL A 82 3.75 -5.37 16.91
C VAL A 82 4.57 -4.25 17.53
N THR A 83 5.87 -4.47 17.59
CA THR A 83 6.85 -3.48 18.08
C THR A 83 7.90 -3.23 17.01
N PRO A 84 8.14 -1.96 16.58
CA PRO A 84 9.22 -1.63 15.66
C PRO A 84 10.59 -2.04 16.22
N VAL A 85 11.44 -2.61 15.38
CA VAL A 85 12.82 -3.03 15.70
C VAL A 85 13.79 -2.17 14.91
N GLY A 86 14.63 -1.43 15.59
CA GLY A 86 15.53 -0.45 14.97
C GLY A 86 14.82 0.79 14.46
N ALA A 87 15.57 1.65 13.78
CA ALA A 87 15.02 2.82 13.10
C ALA A 87 14.43 2.43 11.75
N PRO A 88 13.41 3.16 11.27
CA PRO A 88 12.95 3.00 9.88
C PRO A 88 14.07 3.31 8.89
N GLN A 89 14.06 2.62 7.76
CA GLN A 89 15.06 2.77 6.71
C GLN A 89 14.42 3.33 5.44
N ILE A 90 15.10 4.23 4.77
CA ILE A 90 14.63 4.85 3.52
C ILE A 90 15.49 4.34 2.38
N VAL A 91 14.84 3.80 1.35
CA VAL A 91 15.49 3.43 0.08
C VAL A 91 15.22 4.53 -0.92
N ASP A 92 16.23 5.37 -1.15
CA ASP A 92 16.20 6.42 -2.17
C ASP A 92 16.86 5.88 -3.44
N TYR A 93 16.13 5.93 -4.55
CA TYR A 93 16.60 5.42 -5.84
C TYR A 93 17.58 6.36 -6.56
N GLY A 94 17.67 7.61 -6.13
CA GLY A 94 18.61 8.60 -6.70
C GLY A 94 18.31 9.01 -8.14
N ASP A 95 17.18 8.59 -8.70
CA ASP A 95 16.78 8.83 -10.10
C ASP A 95 15.89 10.06 -10.27
N GLY A 96 15.41 10.66 -9.16
CA GLY A 96 14.51 11.80 -9.16
C GLY A 96 13.14 11.50 -9.81
N ARG A 97 12.75 10.25 -9.90
CA ARG A 97 11.52 9.77 -10.57
C ARG A 97 10.70 8.84 -9.70
N ASN A 98 11.32 7.79 -9.16
CA ASN A 98 10.67 6.94 -8.17
C ASN A 98 10.62 7.64 -6.81
N ARG A 99 9.52 7.48 -6.07
CA ARG A 99 9.45 7.93 -4.68
C ARG A 99 10.26 7.00 -3.82
N ALA A 100 10.92 7.56 -2.82
CA ALA A 100 11.67 6.75 -1.87
C ALA A 100 10.75 5.76 -1.15
N SER A 101 11.21 4.52 -0.98
CA SER A 101 10.49 3.49 -0.22
C SER A 101 10.83 3.57 1.26
N LEU A 102 9.91 3.13 2.11
CA LEU A 102 10.06 3.12 3.56
C LEU A 102 10.01 1.68 4.07
N ALA A 103 11.09 1.23 4.67
CA ALA A 103 11.20 -0.08 5.29
C ALA A 103 11.20 0.02 6.82
N GLN A 104 10.47 -0.86 7.49
CA GLN A 104 10.48 -1.02 8.94
C GLN A 104 10.42 -2.50 9.29
N THR A 105 11.33 -2.90 10.18
CA THR A 105 11.28 -4.23 10.81
C THR A 105 10.39 -4.20 12.04
N PHE A 106 9.56 -5.22 12.20
CA PHE A 106 8.67 -5.40 13.34
C PHE A 106 8.93 -6.71 14.06
N ARG A 107 8.65 -6.72 15.35
CA ARG A 107 8.54 -7.93 16.16
C ARG A 107 7.08 -8.13 16.54
N HIS A 108 6.54 -9.31 16.27
CA HIS A 108 5.22 -9.68 16.74
C HIS A 108 5.23 -9.88 18.25
N ASN A 109 4.38 -9.16 18.98
CA ASN A 109 4.45 -9.05 20.46
C ASN A 109 4.19 -10.38 21.18
N THR A 110 3.38 -11.25 20.58
CA THR A 110 2.98 -12.53 21.21
C THR A 110 4.00 -13.63 20.97
N THR A 111 4.48 -13.78 19.73
CA THR A 111 5.36 -14.88 19.35
C THR A 111 6.85 -14.51 19.46
N GLY A 112 7.17 -13.22 19.32
CA GLY A 112 8.53 -12.72 19.24
C GLY A 112 9.17 -12.82 17.85
N GLU A 113 8.45 -13.40 16.87
CA GLU A 113 8.89 -13.47 15.48
C GLU A 113 9.12 -12.08 14.90
N VAL A 114 10.09 -11.99 13.99
CA VAL A 114 10.55 -10.74 13.41
C VAL A 114 10.36 -10.80 11.89
N PHE A 115 9.84 -9.75 11.30
CA PHE A 115 9.68 -9.60 9.85
C PHE A 115 9.80 -8.14 9.46
N SER A 116 10.04 -7.89 8.19
CA SER A 116 10.23 -6.54 7.67
C SER A 116 9.17 -6.22 6.62
N VAL A 117 8.64 -5.00 6.67
CA VAL A 117 7.68 -4.48 5.69
C VAL A 117 8.31 -3.31 4.97
N VAL A 118 8.22 -3.27 3.64
CA VAL A 118 8.63 -2.13 2.84
C VAL A 118 7.45 -1.60 2.02
N VAL A 119 7.15 -0.31 2.20
CA VAL A 119 6.08 0.40 1.49
C VAL A 119 6.67 1.15 0.30
N ASN A 120 6.05 0.98 -0.85
CA ASN A 120 6.55 1.47 -2.13
C ASN A 120 5.52 2.33 -2.85
N HIS A 121 6.00 3.26 -3.66
CA HIS A 121 5.23 3.96 -4.66
C HIS A 121 6.14 4.31 -5.83
N PHE A 122 6.24 3.43 -6.82
CA PHE A 122 7.11 3.59 -7.96
C PHE A 122 6.61 4.65 -8.95
N LYS A 123 7.41 4.96 -9.96
CA LYS A 123 7.09 5.96 -10.98
C LYS A 123 5.85 5.53 -11.79
N SER A 124 4.88 6.41 -11.88
CA SER A 124 3.64 6.20 -12.65
C SER A 124 3.89 6.01 -14.14
N LYS A 125 2.95 5.34 -14.83
CA LYS A 125 3.05 4.91 -16.24
C LYS A 125 2.83 6.05 -17.25
N GLY A 126 2.48 7.26 -16.81
CA GLY A 126 2.26 8.42 -17.69
C GLY A 126 3.54 8.84 -18.43
N CYS A 127 3.41 9.28 -19.68
CA CYS A 127 4.55 9.49 -20.59
C CYS A 127 5.20 10.89 -20.50
N ASP A 128 4.73 11.74 -19.59
CA ASP A 128 5.31 13.08 -19.45
C ASP A 128 6.81 12.98 -19.11
N GLU A 129 7.61 13.73 -19.85
CA GLU A 129 9.08 13.78 -19.74
C GLU A 129 9.82 12.46 -19.98
N ALA A 130 9.14 11.38 -20.40
CA ALA A 130 9.79 10.13 -20.72
C ALA A 130 10.70 10.27 -21.94
N THR A 131 11.88 9.63 -21.92
CA THR A 131 12.84 9.67 -23.01
C THR A 131 13.59 8.33 -23.13
N GLY A 132 14.08 8.03 -24.32
CA GLY A 132 14.93 6.84 -24.53
C GLY A 132 14.20 5.53 -24.13
N PRO A 133 14.80 4.71 -23.26
CA PRO A 133 14.22 3.43 -22.87
C PRO A 133 12.94 3.56 -22.01
N ASP A 134 12.68 4.75 -21.46
CA ASP A 134 11.48 5.04 -20.68
C ASP A 134 10.28 5.49 -21.52
N LEU A 135 10.42 5.67 -22.84
CA LEU A 135 9.29 5.82 -23.73
C LEU A 135 8.48 4.52 -23.79
N ASP A 136 7.19 4.65 -24.03
CA ASP A 136 6.34 3.49 -24.31
C ASP A 136 6.88 2.70 -25.51
N GLN A 137 7.25 1.45 -25.26
CA GLN A 137 7.81 0.55 -26.27
C GLN A 137 6.72 -0.15 -27.09
N GLY A 138 5.44 0.09 -26.81
CA GLY A 138 4.30 -0.56 -27.44
C GLY A 138 4.10 -2.01 -27.00
N ASP A 139 4.64 -2.39 -25.89
CA ASP A 139 4.58 -3.73 -25.30
C ASP A 139 3.50 -3.87 -24.19
N GLY A 140 2.73 -2.80 -23.94
CA GLY A 140 1.66 -2.75 -22.95
C GLY A 140 2.12 -2.29 -21.56
N GLN A 141 3.44 -2.11 -21.32
CA GLN A 141 3.96 -1.72 -20.01
C GLN A 141 3.94 -0.19 -19.78
N GLY A 142 3.64 0.59 -20.83
CA GLY A 142 3.58 2.06 -20.77
C GLY A 142 4.94 2.71 -20.61
N CYS A 143 4.95 4.01 -20.31
CA CYS A 143 6.20 4.74 -20.08
C CYS A 143 6.83 4.43 -18.72
N TRP A 144 8.13 4.76 -18.59
CA TRP A 144 8.94 4.62 -17.37
C TRP A 144 9.16 3.17 -16.90
N ASN A 145 8.95 2.17 -17.77
CA ASN A 145 9.18 0.78 -17.41
C ASN A 145 10.64 0.50 -17.02
N ALA A 146 11.60 1.00 -17.81
CA ALA A 146 13.03 0.81 -17.50
C ALA A 146 13.42 1.44 -16.14
N THR A 147 12.87 2.60 -15.81
CA THR A 147 13.05 3.26 -14.51
C THR A 147 12.48 2.42 -13.37
N ARG A 148 11.27 1.84 -13.51
CA ARG A 148 10.67 0.95 -12.49
C ARG A 148 11.43 -0.36 -12.33
N VAL A 149 11.93 -0.95 -13.42
CA VAL A 149 12.80 -2.15 -13.39
C VAL A 149 14.07 -1.87 -12.59
N ALA A 150 14.71 -0.72 -12.84
CA ALA A 150 15.92 -0.32 -12.11
C ALA A 150 15.62 -0.15 -10.61
N ALA A 151 14.48 0.44 -10.24
CA ALA A 151 14.05 0.59 -8.84
C ALA A 151 13.80 -0.77 -8.19
N ALA A 152 13.13 -1.71 -8.87
CA ALA A 152 12.91 -3.05 -8.37
C ALA A 152 14.23 -3.77 -8.05
N HIS A 153 15.21 -3.72 -8.95
CA HIS A 153 16.54 -4.27 -8.70
C HIS A 153 17.27 -3.61 -7.51
N GLN A 154 17.17 -2.28 -7.39
CA GLN A 154 17.79 -1.56 -6.28
C GLN A 154 17.12 -1.91 -4.95
N LEU A 155 15.80 -2.05 -4.93
CA LEU A 155 15.06 -2.42 -3.73
C LEU A 155 15.42 -3.83 -3.27
N VAL A 156 15.44 -4.81 -4.19
CA VAL A 156 15.87 -6.20 -3.88
C VAL A 156 17.27 -6.21 -3.30
N ALA A 157 18.21 -5.49 -3.91
CA ALA A 157 19.57 -5.42 -3.39
C ALA A 157 19.67 -4.73 -2.02
N ALA A 158 18.85 -3.68 -1.79
CA ALA A 158 18.81 -2.98 -0.50
C ALA A 158 18.25 -3.86 0.62
N MET A 159 17.23 -4.68 0.35
CA MET A 159 16.63 -5.56 1.35
C MET A 159 17.62 -6.56 1.96
N ASP A 160 18.59 -7.03 1.19
CA ASP A 160 19.67 -7.90 1.69
C ASP A 160 20.54 -7.21 2.77
N GLU A 161 20.66 -5.88 2.70
CA GLU A 161 21.47 -5.08 3.64
C GLU A 161 20.64 -4.49 4.80
N LEU A 162 19.34 -4.24 4.59
CA LEU A 162 18.48 -3.52 5.51
C LEU A 162 17.79 -4.42 6.55
N GLY A 163 17.59 -5.69 6.25
CA GLY A 163 16.93 -6.65 7.14
C GLY A 163 17.73 -6.88 8.43
N HIS A 164 17.03 -6.99 9.56
CA HIS A 164 17.65 -7.36 10.84
C HIS A 164 17.95 -8.86 10.97
N GLY A 165 18.28 -9.53 9.82
CA GLY A 165 18.82 -10.89 9.79
C GLY A 165 17.79 -12.02 9.72
N ASP A 166 16.49 -11.72 9.60
CA ASP A 166 15.44 -12.74 9.51
C ASP A 166 15.18 -13.18 8.06
N GLY A 167 15.34 -12.32 7.08
CA GLY A 167 15.05 -12.65 5.68
C GLY A 167 13.55 -12.64 5.34
N ASP A 168 12.66 -12.44 6.32
CA ASP A 168 11.22 -12.35 6.13
C ASP A 168 10.81 -10.95 5.71
N TRP A 169 10.57 -10.78 4.41
CA TRP A 169 10.19 -9.53 3.80
C TRP A 169 8.79 -9.56 3.20
N LEU A 170 8.02 -8.49 3.47
CA LEU A 170 6.77 -8.16 2.80
C LEU A 170 6.95 -6.84 2.04
N VAL A 171 6.93 -6.89 0.72
CA VAL A 171 6.96 -5.74 -0.18
C VAL A 171 5.52 -5.38 -0.52
N ILE A 172 5.07 -4.18 -0.15
CA ILE A 172 3.70 -3.71 -0.38
C ILE A 172 3.69 -2.33 -1.04
N GLY A 173 2.55 -2.00 -1.63
CA GLY A 173 2.24 -0.68 -2.19
C GLY A 173 2.11 -0.66 -3.69
N ASP A 174 1.95 0.55 -4.22
CA ASP A 174 1.77 0.80 -5.65
C ASP A 174 3.11 0.73 -6.39
N LEU A 175 3.37 -0.40 -7.05
CA LEU A 175 4.54 -0.59 -7.91
C LEU A 175 4.35 -0.01 -9.32
N ASN A 176 3.18 0.59 -9.60
CA ASN A 176 2.83 1.14 -10.91
C ASN A 176 3.09 0.16 -12.08
N SER A 177 2.98 -1.12 -11.80
CA SER A 177 3.22 -2.22 -12.74
C SER A 177 2.18 -3.30 -12.53
N TYR A 178 1.58 -3.79 -13.60
CA TYR A 178 0.70 -4.95 -13.52
C TYR A 178 1.48 -6.25 -13.29
N ASP A 179 0.81 -7.31 -12.89
CA ASP A 179 1.39 -8.58 -12.44
C ASP A 179 2.32 -9.28 -13.46
N HIS A 180 2.22 -8.95 -14.73
CA HIS A 180 3.04 -9.51 -15.83
C HIS A 180 4.07 -8.52 -16.40
N GLU A 181 4.30 -7.40 -15.75
CA GLU A 181 5.28 -6.42 -16.19
C GLU A 181 6.67 -6.69 -15.60
N ASP A 182 7.70 -6.26 -16.32
CA ASP A 182 9.09 -6.52 -15.98
C ASP A 182 9.49 -6.16 -14.53
N PRO A 183 9.01 -5.05 -13.92
CA PRO A 183 9.35 -4.76 -12.53
C PRO A 183 8.89 -5.84 -11.54
N ILE A 184 7.75 -6.51 -11.81
CA ILE A 184 7.23 -7.59 -10.98
C ILE A 184 8.04 -8.87 -11.22
N ASP A 185 8.47 -9.13 -12.46
CA ASP A 185 9.34 -10.25 -12.77
C ASP A 185 10.68 -10.16 -12.03
N VAL A 186 11.23 -8.95 -11.83
CA VAL A 186 12.45 -8.77 -11.01
C VAL A 186 12.26 -9.34 -9.59
N PHE A 187 11.13 -9.09 -8.94
CA PHE A 187 10.85 -9.64 -7.62
C PHE A 187 10.67 -11.17 -7.67
N ARG A 188 9.92 -11.68 -8.65
CA ARG A 188 9.72 -13.13 -8.83
C ARG A 188 11.03 -13.85 -9.06
N ASP A 189 11.89 -13.34 -9.94
CA ASP A 189 13.21 -13.90 -10.24
C ASP A 189 14.15 -13.85 -9.04
N SER A 190 13.89 -12.93 -8.11
CA SER A 190 14.58 -12.80 -6.82
C SER A 190 13.98 -13.65 -5.70
N GLY A 191 12.98 -14.49 -6.01
CA GLY A 191 12.39 -15.44 -5.07
C GLY A 191 11.23 -14.92 -4.24
N PHE A 192 10.65 -13.76 -4.62
CA PHE A 192 9.42 -13.26 -3.99
C PHE A 192 8.19 -13.87 -4.65
N GLU A 193 7.18 -14.21 -3.83
CA GLU A 193 5.89 -14.70 -4.28
C GLU A 193 4.87 -13.56 -4.31
N ASP A 194 4.14 -13.44 -5.43
CA ASP A 194 3.02 -12.52 -5.59
C ASP A 194 1.79 -13.12 -4.91
N LEU A 195 1.41 -12.54 -3.76
CA LEU A 195 0.34 -13.07 -2.93
C LEU A 195 -1.03 -12.83 -3.53
N ILE A 196 -1.26 -11.71 -4.20
CA ILE A 196 -2.55 -11.44 -4.85
C ILE A 196 -2.78 -12.45 -5.96
N ARG A 197 -1.79 -12.70 -6.79
CA ARG A 197 -1.91 -13.74 -7.81
C ARG A 197 -2.10 -15.13 -7.22
N ARG A 198 -1.43 -15.46 -6.10
CA ARG A 198 -1.57 -16.76 -5.43
C ARG A 198 -2.98 -17.00 -4.92
N PHE A 199 -3.60 -16.00 -4.28
CA PHE A 199 -4.87 -16.19 -3.58
C PHE A 199 -6.10 -15.78 -4.39
N GLU A 200 -6.02 -14.78 -5.26
CA GLU A 200 -7.14 -14.33 -6.10
C GLU A 200 -7.05 -14.84 -7.54
N GLY A 201 -5.85 -15.27 -7.98
CA GLY A 201 -5.66 -15.85 -9.30
C GLY A 201 -5.43 -14.83 -10.42
N PRO A 202 -5.54 -15.26 -11.69
CA PRO A 202 -5.15 -14.45 -12.83
C PRO A 202 -6.12 -13.31 -13.17
N ASP A 203 -7.32 -13.33 -12.64
CA ASP A 203 -8.36 -12.32 -12.87
C ASP A 203 -8.43 -11.28 -11.72
N ALA A 204 -7.45 -11.27 -10.83
CA ALA A 204 -7.35 -10.33 -9.71
C ALA A 204 -7.31 -8.87 -10.19
N TYR A 205 -7.95 -7.99 -9.44
CA TYR A 205 -7.92 -6.56 -9.71
C TYR A 205 -7.96 -5.73 -8.41
N GLY A 206 -7.47 -4.53 -8.48
CA GLY A 206 -7.51 -3.52 -7.42
C GLY A 206 -7.45 -2.12 -8.01
N TYR A 207 -7.40 -2.03 -9.35
CA TYR A 207 -7.37 -0.77 -10.09
C TYR A 207 -8.06 -0.92 -11.44
N VAL A 208 -8.79 0.12 -11.86
CA VAL A 208 -9.48 0.17 -13.16
C VAL A 208 -9.10 1.44 -13.91
N PHE A 209 -8.49 1.29 -15.08
CA PHE A 209 -8.10 2.39 -15.95
C PHE A 209 -8.58 2.15 -17.37
N ASP A 210 -9.25 3.13 -17.98
CA ASP A 210 -9.81 3.05 -19.34
C ASP A 210 -10.65 1.78 -19.61
N GLY A 211 -11.36 1.30 -18.58
CA GLY A 211 -12.18 0.09 -18.65
C GLY A 211 -11.38 -1.21 -18.64
N GLN A 212 -10.10 -1.16 -18.36
CA GLN A 212 -9.24 -2.32 -18.15
C GLN A 212 -9.02 -2.55 -16.65
N TRP A 213 -9.11 -3.81 -16.25
CA TRP A 213 -9.02 -4.27 -14.87
C TRP A 213 -7.69 -4.96 -14.62
N GLY A 214 -7.08 -4.69 -13.49
CA GLY A 214 -5.84 -5.30 -13.02
C GLY A 214 -5.45 -4.72 -11.67
N TYR A 215 -4.27 -5.01 -11.16
CA TYR A 215 -3.78 -4.44 -9.91
C TYR A 215 -2.38 -3.86 -10.09
N LEU A 216 -2.14 -2.72 -9.47
CA LEU A 216 -0.86 -2.00 -9.40
C LEU A 216 -0.29 -2.04 -7.99
N ASP A 217 -1.18 -2.29 -7.00
CA ASP A 217 -0.86 -2.46 -5.60
C ASP A 217 -0.58 -3.92 -5.34
N HIS A 218 0.63 -4.20 -4.92
CA HIS A 218 1.13 -5.57 -4.73
C HIS A 218 1.35 -5.89 -3.27
N ALA A 219 1.34 -7.20 -2.97
CA ALA A 219 1.91 -7.80 -1.79
C ALA A 219 2.82 -8.95 -2.23
N LEU A 220 4.13 -8.75 -2.12
CA LEU A 220 5.13 -9.73 -2.53
C LEU A 220 5.88 -10.19 -1.27
N ALA A 221 5.87 -11.49 -1.00
CA ALA A 221 6.53 -12.06 0.17
C ALA A 221 7.81 -12.80 -0.21
N SER A 222 8.88 -12.65 0.60
CA SER A 222 10.05 -13.51 0.50
C SER A 222 9.64 -14.97 0.70
N ALA A 223 10.44 -15.93 0.20
CA ALA A 223 10.09 -17.35 0.23
C ALA A 223 9.81 -17.87 1.65
N SER A 224 10.54 -17.40 2.66
CA SER A 224 10.34 -17.78 4.06
C SER A 224 9.07 -17.19 4.65
N LEU A 225 8.78 -15.90 4.36
CA LEU A 225 7.54 -15.26 4.81
C LEU A 225 6.31 -15.84 4.09
N ALA A 226 6.42 -16.14 2.80
CA ALA A 226 5.33 -16.72 2.00
C ALA A 226 4.79 -18.05 2.60
N GLU A 227 5.64 -18.77 3.32
CA GLU A 227 5.23 -19.94 4.07
C GLU A 227 4.34 -19.64 5.29
N GLN A 228 4.36 -18.40 5.78
CA GLN A 228 3.62 -17.93 6.95
C GLN A 228 2.37 -17.13 6.54
N VAL A 229 2.14 -16.93 5.25
CA VAL A 229 0.94 -16.26 4.73
C VAL A 229 -0.27 -17.17 4.80
N THR A 230 -1.34 -16.71 5.44
CA THR A 230 -2.62 -17.41 5.57
C THR A 230 -3.63 -16.98 4.52
N GLY A 231 -3.48 -15.79 3.93
CA GLY A 231 -4.34 -15.28 2.88
C GLY A 231 -3.89 -13.90 2.42
N ALA A 232 -4.32 -13.52 1.21
CA ALA A 232 -4.21 -12.15 0.70
C ALA A 232 -5.40 -11.85 -0.19
N ALA A 233 -5.87 -10.60 -0.17
CA ALA A 233 -7.01 -10.16 -0.97
C ALA A 233 -6.99 -8.65 -1.24
N SER A 234 -7.58 -8.26 -2.37
CA SER A 234 -7.94 -6.88 -2.70
C SER A 234 -9.29 -6.55 -2.08
N TYR A 235 -9.36 -5.49 -1.26
CA TYR A 235 -10.63 -5.07 -0.65
C TYR A 235 -11.37 -4.12 -1.57
N HIS A 236 -12.36 -4.66 -2.30
CA HIS A 236 -13.09 -3.94 -3.34
C HIS A 236 -14.05 -2.89 -2.76
N ILE A 237 -13.51 -1.71 -2.46
CA ILE A 237 -14.25 -0.54 -1.98
C ILE A 237 -14.02 0.69 -2.87
N ASN A 238 -13.12 0.61 -3.84
CA ASN A 238 -12.66 1.77 -4.59
C ASN A 238 -12.64 1.58 -6.11
N ALA A 239 -11.97 0.55 -6.61
CA ALA A 239 -11.58 0.44 -8.02
C ALA A 239 -12.78 0.40 -8.99
N ASP A 240 -13.85 -0.29 -8.64
CA ASP A 240 -15.08 -0.45 -9.42
C ASP A 240 -16.22 0.47 -8.98
N GLU A 241 -15.99 1.27 -7.92
CA GLU A 241 -16.97 2.25 -7.47
C GLU A 241 -16.97 3.50 -8.38
N PRO A 242 -18.15 4.11 -8.64
CA PRO A 242 -18.23 5.30 -9.47
C PRO A 242 -17.45 6.49 -8.89
N ASN A 243 -16.64 7.17 -9.73
CA ASN A 243 -15.85 8.34 -9.33
C ASN A 243 -16.67 9.46 -8.66
N VAL A 244 -17.96 9.56 -8.99
CA VAL A 244 -18.84 10.59 -8.42
C VAL A 244 -19.07 10.44 -6.91
N LEU A 245 -18.78 9.28 -6.34
CA LEU A 245 -18.92 8.98 -4.90
C LEU A 245 -17.71 9.44 -4.06
N ASP A 246 -16.64 9.86 -4.70
CA ASP A 246 -15.43 10.31 -4.00
C ASP A 246 -15.67 11.58 -3.15
N TYR A 247 -14.69 11.95 -2.36
CA TYR A 247 -14.75 13.07 -1.43
C TYR A 247 -14.68 14.46 -2.11
N ASN A 248 -14.15 14.54 -3.35
CA ASN A 248 -13.91 15.82 -4.00
C ASN A 248 -15.21 16.48 -4.50
N THR A 249 -15.17 17.79 -4.70
CA THR A 249 -16.33 18.58 -5.13
C THR A 249 -16.20 19.06 -6.57
N ASN A 250 -15.10 18.76 -7.24
CA ASN A 250 -14.82 19.24 -8.60
C ASN A 250 -15.64 18.47 -9.62
N PHE A 251 -16.11 19.19 -10.64
CA PHE A 251 -16.92 18.65 -11.74
C PHE A 251 -18.24 18.01 -11.30
N LYS A 252 -18.74 18.36 -10.12
CA LYS A 252 -20.01 17.93 -9.56
C LYS A 252 -20.99 19.10 -9.45
N SER A 253 -22.28 18.85 -9.66
CA SER A 253 -23.33 19.82 -9.32
C SER A 253 -23.52 19.90 -7.80
N ASP A 254 -24.18 20.98 -7.33
CA ASP A 254 -24.50 21.14 -5.90
C ASP A 254 -25.28 19.92 -5.35
N ASP A 255 -26.24 19.40 -6.12
CA ASP A 255 -27.00 18.21 -5.75
C ASP A 255 -26.11 16.95 -5.65
N GLN A 256 -25.14 16.77 -6.56
CA GLN A 256 -24.19 15.66 -6.49
C GLN A 256 -23.27 15.78 -5.27
N ILE A 257 -22.82 16.99 -4.97
CA ILE A 257 -21.99 17.27 -3.79
C ILE A 257 -22.76 16.94 -2.49
N GLU A 258 -24.06 17.26 -2.44
CA GLU A 258 -24.90 17.07 -1.26
C GLU A 258 -25.36 15.61 -1.11
N TYR A 259 -25.86 14.98 -2.19
CA TYR A 259 -26.60 13.71 -2.09
C TYR A 259 -25.79 12.46 -2.42
N LEU A 260 -24.62 12.57 -3.09
CA LEU A 260 -23.81 11.41 -3.46
C LEU A 260 -22.63 11.16 -2.54
N TYR A 261 -22.29 12.10 -1.67
CA TYR A 261 -21.28 11.86 -0.65
C TYR A 261 -21.86 11.03 0.49
N SER A 262 -21.14 9.95 0.86
CA SER A 262 -21.37 9.19 2.10
C SER A 262 -20.08 9.15 2.93
N PRO A 263 -20.16 9.19 4.27
CA PRO A 263 -18.98 9.09 5.14
C PRO A 263 -18.51 7.65 5.36
N ASP A 264 -18.89 6.74 4.47
CA ASP A 264 -18.48 5.34 4.45
C ASP A 264 -17.11 5.14 3.76
N GLU A 265 -16.67 3.89 3.68
CA GLU A 265 -15.39 3.50 3.11
C GLU A 265 -15.35 3.51 1.58
N PHE A 266 -16.49 3.47 0.90
CA PHE A 266 -16.54 3.29 -0.55
C PHE A 266 -16.04 4.52 -1.32
N ARG A 267 -15.18 4.31 -2.33
CA ARG A 267 -14.54 5.33 -3.15
C ARG A 267 -13.75 6.34 -2.33
N THR A 268 -12.99 5.83 -1.36
CA THR A 268 -12.05 6.63 -0.57
C THR A 268 -10.75 6.91 -1.33
N SER A 269 -10.45 6.08 -2.35
CA SER A 269 -9.34 6.15 -3.30
C SER A 269 -9.83 5.70 -4.68
N ASP A 270 -8.95 5.60 -5.64
CA ASP A 270 -9.15 4.91 -6.93
C ASP A 270 -8.48 3.52 -6.97
N HIS A 271 -7.68 3.20 -5.98
CA HIS A 271 -7.07 1.89 -5.75
C HIS A 271 -7.74 1.16 -4.59
N ASP A 272 -7.94 -0.15 -4.72
CA ASP A 272 -8.39 -1.00 -3.63
C ASP A 272 -7.23 -1.31 -2.67
N PRO A 273 -7.48 -1.31 -1.34
CA PRO A 273 -6.48 -1.76 -0.38
C PRO A 273 -6.18 -3.25 -0.53
N VAL A 274 -4.90 -3.60 -0.43
CA VAL A 274 -4.45 -5.00 -0.36
C VAL A 274 -4.29 -5.40 1.10
N VAL A 275 -4.83 -6.56 1.49
CA VAL A 275 -4.75 -7.12 2.84
C VAL A 275 -4.02 -8.45 2.81
N VAL A 276 -3.12 -8.66 3.77
CA VAL A 276 -2.35 -9.90 3.93
C VAL A 276 -2.51 -10.40 5.36
N GLY A 277 -2.87 -11.65 5.51
CA GLY A 277 -2.89 -12.35 6.79
C GLY A 277 -1.60 -13.16 6.99
N LEU A 278 -0.98 -13.00 8.18
CA LEU A 278 0.23 -13.73 8.56
C LEU A 278 -0.01 -14.57 9.83
N ASP A 279 0.44 -15.82 9.82
CA ASP A 279 0.57 -16.66 11.03
C ASP A 279 2.05 -16.72 11.44
N LEU A 280 2.45 -15.80 12.29
CA LEU A 280 3.83 -15.67 12.76
C LEU A 280 4.07 -16.58 13.97
N GLY A 281 4.25 -17.87 13.71
CA GLY A 281 4.75 -18.81 14.73
C GLY A 281 3.72 -19.32 15.75
N SER A 282 2.42 -19.35 15.41
CA SER A 282 1.39 -19.91 16.31
C SER A 282 1.56 -21.41 16.60
N GLY A 283 2.42 -22.13 15.83
CA GLY A 283 2.68 -23.56 15.98
C GLY A 283 1.46 -24.44 15.69
N LEU A 284 0.34 -23.86 15.31
CA LEU A 284 -0.86 -24.55 14.85
C LEU A 284 -0.68 -24.80 13.36
N GLY A 285 -0.66 -26.07 12.95
CA GLY A 285 -0.50 -26.47 11.56
C GLY A 285 -1.41 -25.65 10.63
N LYS A 286 -0.86 -25.22 9.49
CA LYS A 286 -1.48 -24.35 8.49
C LYS A 286 -2.94 -24.74 8.25
N VAL A 287 -3.85 -23.90 8.68
CA VAL A 287 -5.21 -23.86 8.17
C VAL A 287 -5.22 -22.67 7.22
N GLU A 288 -5.21 -22.91 5.92
CA GLU A 288 -5.46 -21.81 4.96
C GLU A 288 -6.81 -21.19 5.32
N ALA A 289 -6.79 -19.95 5.73
CA ALA A 289 -8.03 -19.21 5.97
C ALA A 289 -8.72 -19.02 4.61
N ASP A 290 -10.04 -19.26 4.58
CA ASP A 290 -10.85 -18.88 3.41
C ASP A 290 -10.67 -17.36 3.19
N PRO A 291 -10.30 -16.89 2.00
CA PRO A 291 -10.19 -15.47 1.71
C PRO A 291 -11.43 -14.67 2.11
N HIS A 292 -12.60 -15.29 2.10
CA HIS A 292 -13.85 -14.71 2.58
C HIS A 292 -13.94 -14.58 4.11
N GLU A 293 -13.11 -15.26 4.89
CA GLU A 293 -13.04 -15.15 6.35
C GLU A 293 -12.14 -14.00 6.82
N LEU A 294 -11.31 -13.42 5.93
CA LEU A 294 -10.52 -12.23 6.23
C LEU A 294 -11.39 -10.96 6.38
N TRP A 295 -12.68 -11.05 6.02
CA TRP A 295 -13.62 -9.92 6.06
C TRP A 295 -14.63 -10.08 7.17
N PRO A 296 -14.96 -8.99 7.90
CA PRO A 296 -16.13 -9.00 8.77
C PRO A 296 -17.38 -9.27 7.92
N PRO A 297 -18.33 -10.09 8.40
CA PRO A 297 -19.56 -10.39 7.67
C PRO A 297 -20.28 -9.09 7.31
N ASN A 298 -20.70 -9.01 6.04
CA ASN A 298 -21.54 -7.93 5.53
C ASN A 298 -22.76 -7.75 6.44
N HIS A 299 -22.88 -6.59 7.06
CA HIS A 299 -24.09 -6.14 7.74
C HIS A 299 -24.72 -4.99 6.99
#